data_9d735278451b4ef9cce720cfbc3ac837
#
_entry.id   9d735278451b4ef9cce720cfbc3ac837
#
_cell.length_a   1.000
_cell.length_b   1.000
_cell.length_c   1.000
_cell.angle_alpha   90.00
_cell.angle_beta   90.00
_cell.angle_gamma   90.00
#
_symmetry.space_group_name_H-M   'P 1'
#
loop_
_entity.id
_entity.type
_entity.pdbx_description
1 polymer ?
#
loop_
_entity_poly.entity_id
_entity_poly.type
_entity_poly.pdbx_seq_one_letter_code
_entity_poly.pdbx_strand_id
1 'polypeptide(L)'
;MKQRCFSHRFSLFIGLVGLLICVVTLTAPTALAWAAATSGAATALAAPSASSSQPNFGPSVYIFNPKMPQSEIQATVDAVANQQVSNQFGIQRYALLFEPGTYGTSTAPLNFQIGYYTTVAGLGLSPNDVVINGSIYVHNQCFGANNCTALVNFWRSLSNLTINVTTPNFGCYSGEFWAVSQAAPMRRVHVNGFATLMDYCTGPSFASGGFIADSEFIGSTVVNGSQQQWLVRNSQLDGWSNGVWNQVFSGVVGAPAQCFPGQKSCGGPYTTLATSPVTREAPYLYIDSNGNYNVFVPSVQRNSVGTTWVGGATPGSSISINKFFVAQPTDSVATINDALGSGMNLILTPGIYHLNQSIEVTRPDTVVLGLGFPTLIPENGIVSMSVASAKGILISGMIFDAGTKNSPVLLQVGNGHGSSDNDASDPTALQDVFFRIGGAEAGSATTSLVVNSKNVILDDIWAWRADHGNGVGWTNNTADTGVIVNGDNVTAYGLFVEHYQKYEVIWNGNGGTDIFFQNEMPYDPPSQAAWMEAPGVNGWAAFKVASTVTSFSGYGMGSYSFFNQGVSIFAANAFEVPATLPAGSLHDLLTIFLSTAGSGGILNVVNGIGGSSTTANHDIPVTVVSYP
;
A
#
# COMPACT_ATOMS: atom_id res chain seq x y z
N MET A 1 -12.99 15.20 -47.04
CA MET A 1 -13.85 15.22 -45.87
C MET A 1 -12.98 15.57 -44.67
N LYS A 2 -13.18 16.75 -44.10
CA LYS A 2 -12.30 17.32 -43.06
C LYS A 2 -12.77 16.81 -41.68
N GLN A 3 -11.97 16.01 -40.99
CA GLN A 3 -12.14 15.73 -39.59
C GLN A 3 -11.74 16.96 -38.78
N ARG A 4 -12.69 17.48 -38.00
CA ARG A 4 -12.44 18.56 -37.04
C ARG A 4 -12.00 17.92 -35.71
N CYS A 5 -10.75 18.16 -35.34
CA CYS A 5 -10.28 17.97 -33.97
C CYS A 5 -10.98 18.97 -33.04
N PHE A 6 -11.74 18.48 -32.09
CA PHE A 6 -12.22 19.27 -30.94
C PHE A 6 -11.10 19.31 -29.89
N SER A 7 -10.40 20.42 -29.84
CA SER A 7 -9.52 20.75 -28.72
C SER A 7 -10.40 21.31 -27.59
N HIS A 8 -10.70 20.51 -26.59
CA HIS A 8 -11.25 21.05 -25.34
C HIS A 8 -10.08 21.61 -24.52
N ARG A 9 -9.99 22.94 -24.52
CA ARG A 9 -9.23 23.67 -23.50
C ARG A 9 -9.98 23.53 -22.19
N PHE A 10 -9.45 22.72 -21.27
CA PHE A 10 -9.85 22.79 -19.87
C PHE A 10 -9.30 24.11 -19.30
N SER A 11 -10.18 25.07 -19.11
CA SER A 11 -9.87 26.22 -18.26
C SER A 11 -9.79 25.74 -16.83
N LEU A 12 -8.62 25.92 -16.21
CA LEU A 12 -8.44 25.80 -14.78
C LEU A 12 -9.35 26.84 -14.09
N PHE A 13 -10.49 26.39 -13.57
CA PHE A 13 -11.20 27.16 -12.55
C PHE A 13 -10.56 26.81 -11.21
N ILE A 14 -9.65 27.66 -10.77
CA ILE A 14 -9.16 27.68 -9.39
C ILE A 14 -10.30 28.27 -8.55
N GLY A 15 -11.14 27.36 -8.01
CA GLY A 15 -12.11 27.73 -6.97
C GLY A 15 -11.43 27.71 -5.62
N LEU A 16 -11.29 28.87 -5.00
CA LEU A 16 -10.95 29.01 -3.60
C LEU A 16 -11.91 28.15 -2.76
N VAL A 17 -11.43 27.05 -2.19
CA VAL A 17 -12.10 26.36 -1.09
C VAL A 17 -11.34 26.70 0.19
N GLY A 18 -11.83 27.74 0.85
CA GLY A 18 -11.40 28.03 2.21
C GLY A 18 -11.83 26.88 3.13
N LEU A 19 -10.89 26.21 3.73
CA LEU A 19 -11.12 25.30 4.84
C LEU A 19 -11.62 26.11 6.01
N LEU A 20 -12.92 26.00 6.34
CA LEU A 20 -13.49 26.58 7.54
C LEU A 20 -13.02 25.75 8.74
N ILE A 21 -11.92 26.18 9.36
CA ILE A 21 -11.52 25.66 10.67
C ILE A 21 -12.50 26.24 11.68
N CYS A 22 -13.45 25.42 12.15
CA CYS A 22 -14.23 25.75 13.33
C CYS A 22 -13.28 25.77 14.55
N VAL A 23 -12.86 26.97 14.95
CA VAL A 23 -12.29 27.20 16.27
C VAL A 23 -13.43 27.04 17.27
N VAL A 24 -13.49 25.90 17.94
CA VAL A 24 -14.42 25.69 19.07
C VAL A 24 -13.79 26.30 20.30
N THR A 25 -14.28 27.49 20.68
CA THR A 25 -14.02 28.05 22.01
C THR A 25 -14.69 27.17 23.06
N LEU A 26 -13.89 26.64 23.96
CA LEU A 26 -14.34 25.93 25.16
C LEU A 26 -15.21 26.83 26.04
N THR A 27 -16.50 26.50 26.14
CA THR A 27 -17.31 26.85 27.31
C THR A 27 -17.73 25.54 27.98
N ALA A 28 -17.50 25.43 29.28
CA ALA A 28 -17.67 24.27 30.13
C ALA A 28 -19.16 23.84 30.29
N PRO A 29 -19.44 22.68 30.89
CA PRO A 29 -20.45 21.75 30.46
C PRO A 29 -21.79 21.90 31.15
N THR A 30 -22.87 21.77 30.41
CA THR A 30 -24.16 21.30 30.96
C THR A 30 -24.33 19.83 30.64
N ALA A 31 -24.43 19.02 31.69
CA ALA A 31 -24.71 17.61 31.58
C ALA A 31 -26.09 17.37 30.94
N LEU A 32 -26.10 16.85 29.71
CA LEU A 32 -27.28 16.20 29.16
C LEU A 32 -27.06 14.70 29.23
N ALA A 33 -27.98 14.04 29.95
CA ALA A 33 -28.04 12.61 30.05
C ALA A 33 -28.27 12.00 28.65
N TRP A 34 -27.31 11.22 28.18
CA TRP A 34 -27.47 10.39 27.00
C TRP A 34 -28.30 9.15 27.40
N ALA A 35 -29.47 9.03 26.82
CA ALA A 35 -30.21 7.80 26.84
C ALA A 35 -29.35 6.70 26.18
N ALA A 36 -29.07 5.64 26.92
CA ALA A 36 -28.40 4.45 26.41
C ALA A 36 -29.20 3.91 25.21
N ALA A 37 -28.66 4.10 24.01
CA ALA A 37 -29.10 3.33 22.87
C ALA A 37 -28.73 1.88 23.17
N THR A 38 -29.71 1.04 23.36
CA THR A 38 -29.56 -0.41 23.45
C THR A 38 -28.81 -0.87 22.22
N SER A 39 -27.59 -1.37 22.44
CA SER A 39 -26.81 -2.05 21.43
C SER A 39 -27.65 -3.21 20.90
N GLY A 40 -28.23 -3.04 19.72
CA GLY A 40 -28.75 -4.15 18.96
C GLY A 40 -27.57 -5.09 18.73
N ALA A 41 -27.64 -6.28 19.31
CA ALA A 41 -26.71 -7.34 19.04
C ALA A 41 -26.68 -7.53 17.53
N ALA A 42 -25.54 -7.20 16.90
CA ALA A 42 -25.30 -7.58 15.53
C ALA A 42 -25.42 -9.10 15.50
N THR A 43 -26.46 -9.60 14.86
CA THR A 43 -26.58 -11.02 14.56
C THR A 43 -25.36 -11.38 13.74
N ALA A 44 -24.44 -12.13 14.34
CA ALA A 44 -23.32 -12.72 13.62
C ALA A 44 -23.94 -13.55 12.49
N LEU A 45 -23.66 -13.16 11.24
CA LEU A 45 -24.00 -13.97 10.08
C LEU A 45 -23.32 -15.31 10.29
N ALA A 46 -24.12 -16.38 10.37
CA ALA A 46 -23.59 -17.73 10.54
C ALA A 46 -22.71 -18.05 9.31
N ALA A 47 -21.44 -18.33 9.56
CA ALA A 47 -20.56 -18.85 8.52
C ALA A 47 -21.16 -20.16 7.98
N PRO A 48 -21.12 -20.40 6.65
CA PRO A 48 -21.60 -21.63 6.07
C PRO A 48 -20.84 -22.82 6.69
N SER A 49 -21.55 -23.91 7.02
CA SER A 49 -20.98 -25.10 7.61
C SER A 49 -19.92 -25.70 6.69
N ALA A 50 -18.66 -25.70 7.13
CA ALA A 50 -17.55 -26.27 6.40
C ALA A 50 -17.76 -27.76 6.12
N SER A 51 -17.49 -28.22 4.88
CA SER A 51 -17.31 -29.62 4.56
C SER A 51 -16.06 -30.14 5.30
N SER A 52 -16.02 -31.42 5.67
CA SER A 52 -14.99 -32.03 6.55
C SER A 52 -13.55 -32.05 6.00
N SER A 53 -13.28 -31.42 4.87
CA SER A 53 -11.96 -31.28 4.24
C SER A 53 -11.46 -29.83 4.10
N GLN A 54 -12.26 -28.84 4.50
CA GLN A 54 -11.93 -27.44 4.36
C GLN A 54 -11.10 -26.95 5.56
N PRO A 55 -9.98 -26.21 5.37
CA PRO A 55 -9.24 -25.62 6.46
C PRO A 55 -10.12 -24.64 7.25
N ASN A 56 -9.93 -24.60 8.56
CA ASN A 56 -10.64 -23.63 9.39
C ASN A 56 -9.93 -22.27 9.30
N PHE A 57 -10.41 -21.38 8.46
CA PHE A 57 -9.91 -20.01 8.33
C PHE A 57 -10.58 -19.02 9.32
N GLY A 58 -11.44 -19.48 10.21
CA GLY A 58 -12.15 -18.64 11.17
C GLY A 58 -13.41 -17.96 10.60
N PRO A 59 -14.15 -17.25 11.47
CA PRO A 59 -15.48 -16.73 11.13
C PRO A 59 -15.48 -15.49 10.22
N SER A 60 -14.34 -14.86 10.04
CA SER A 60 -14.19 -13.65 9.23
C SER A 60 -13.70 -13.92 7.79
N VAL A 61 -13.63 -15.21 7.40
CA VAL A 61 -13.34 -15.64 6.04
C VAL A 61 -14.60 -16.21 5.41
N TYR A 62 -15.09 -15.55 4.36
CA TYR A 62 -16.21 -16.02 3.56
C TYR A 62 -15.70 -16.65 2.28
N ILE A 63 -16.12 -17.89 2.00
CA ILE A 63 -15.76 -18.61 0.79
C ILE A 63 -17.03 -18.78 -0.04
N PHE A 64 -17.04 -18.17 -1.21
CA PHE A 64 -18.13 -18.24 -2.16
C PHE A 64 -17.85 -19.28 -3.22
N ASN A 65 -18.82 -20.12 -3.54
CA ASN A 65 -18.73 -21.03 -4.68
C ASN A 65 -19.79 -20.69 -5.74
N PRO A 66 -19.56 -21.03 -7.02
CA PRO A 66 -20.45 -20.62 -8.10
C PRO A 66 -21.84 -21.30 -8.08
N LYS A 67 -22.09 -22.22 -7.16
CA LYS A 67 -23.40 -22.89 -6.98
C LYS A 67 -24.27 -22.18 -5.94
N MET A 68 -23.70 -21.28 -5.16
CA MET A 68 -24.46 -20.48 -4.19
C MET A 68 -25.44 -19.54 -4.94
N PRO A 69 -26.63 -19.29 -4.38
CA PRO A 69 -27.51 -18.25 -4.92
C PRO A 69 -26.80 -16.90 -4.96
N GLN A 70 -26.81 -16.21 -6.09
CA GLN A 70 -26.18 -14.90 -6.20
C GLN A 70 -26.73 -13.90 -5.19
N SER A 71 -28.01 -13.97 -4.83
CA SER A 71 -28.62 -13.12 -3.82
C SER A 71 -28.01 -13.31 -2.43
N GLU A 72 -27.57 -14.52 -2.10
CA GLU A 72 -26.87 -14.81 -0.84
C GLU A 72 -25.44 -14.23 -0.85
N ILE A 73 -24.72 -14.40 -1.96
CA ILE A 73 -23.41 -13.81 -2.16
C ILE A 73 -23.50 -12.29 -2.05
N GLN A 74 -24.43 -11.66 -2.81
CA GLN A 74 -24.65 -10.21 -2.79
C GLN A 74 -24.97 -9.70 -1.39
N ALA A 75 -25.89 -10.35 -0.67
CA ALA A 75 -26.25 -9.96 0.68
C ALA A 75 -25.06 -10.01 1.65
N THR A 76 -24.17 -11.00 1.50
CA THR A 76 -22.99 -11.16 2.35
C THR A 76 -21.94 -10.09 2.05
N VAL A 77 -21.60 -9.87 0.78
CA VAL A 77 -20.60 -8.84 0.41
C VAL A 77 -21.10 -7.43 0.73
N ASP A 78 -22.39 -7.16 0.57
CA ASP A 78 -23.02 -5.87 0.95
C ASP A 78 -22.99 -5.65 2.47
N ALA A 79 -23.23 -6.70 3.26
CA ALA A 79 -23.18 -6.61 4.72
C ALA A 79 -21.77 -6.27 5.21
N VAL A 80 -20.74 -6.92 4.63
CA VAL A 80 -19.34 -6.61 4.94
C VAL A 80 -18.99 -5.19 4.47
N ALA A 81 -19.38 -4.80 3.26
CA ALA A 81 -19.13 -3.45 2.75
C ALA A 81 -19.75 -2.38 3.64
N ASN A 82 -21.03 -2.53 4.00
CA ASN A 82 -21.76 -1.59 4.86
C ASN A 82 -21.08 -1.39 6.23
N GLN A 83 -20.46 -2.43 6.77
CA GLN A 83 -19.69 -2.32 8.01
C GLN A 83 -18.33 -1.66 7.80
N GLN A 84 -17.65 -1.97 6.69
CA GLN A 84 -16.23 -1.67 6.52
C GLN A 84 -15.95 -0.38 5.75
N VAL A 85 -16.88 0.17 4.97
CA VAL A 85 -16.63 1.35 4.12
C VAL A 85 -16.19 2.57 4.94
N SER A 86 -16.72 2.76 6.15
CA SER A 86 -16.36 3.87 7.05
C SER A 86 -15.55 3.43 8.29
N ASN A 87 -15.05 2.19 8.32
CA ASN A 87 -14.45 1.56 9.49
C ASN A 87 -12.92 1.74 9.55
N GLN A 88 -12.42 2.97 9.33
CA GLN A 88 -10.99 3.25 9.16
C GLN A 88 -10.11 2.74 10.31
N PHE A 89 -10.59 2.84 11.56
CA PHE A 89 -9.83 2.42 12.74
C PHE A 89 -10.54 1.32 13.55
N GLY A 90 -11.49 0.62 12.91
CA GLY A 90 -12.20 -0.47 13.56
C GLY A 90 -11.39 -1.76 13.68
N ILE A 91 -11.95 -2.68 14.45
CA ILE A 91 -11.29 -3.95 14.77
C ILE A 91 -11.64 -5.09 13.81
N GLN A 92 -12.69 -4.93 12.99
CA GLN A 92 -13.16 -5.98 12.10
C GLN A 92 -12.23 -6.11 10.88
N ARG A 93 -12.00 -7.35 10.45
CA ARG A 93 -11.18 -7.70 9.29
C ARG A 93 -11.83 -8.88 8.58
N TYR A 94 -11.79 -8.85 7.24
CA TYR A 94 -12.47 -9.86 6.42
C TYR A 94 -11.64 -10.32 5.23
N ALA A 95 -11.81 -11.59 4.86
CA ALA A 95 -11.39 -12.12 3.57
C ALA A 95 -12.61 -12.69 2.83
N LEU A 96 -12.86 -12.18 1.64
CA LEU A 96 -13.92 -12.60 0.72
C LEU A 96 -13.27 -13.39 -0.41
N LEU A 97 -13.38 -14.71 -0.37
CA LEU A 97 -12.66 -15.63 -1.23
C LEU A 97 -13.63 -16.31 -2.21
N PHE A 98 -13.31 -16.28 -3.50
CA PHE A 98 -14.16 -16.83 -4.55
C PHE A 98 -13.53 -18.10 -5.14
N GLU A 99 -14.20 -19.26 -5.03
CA GLU A 99 -13.78 -20.49 -5.67
C GLU A 99 -13.80 -20.37 -7.21
N PRO A 100 -13.04 -21.21 -7.94
CA PRO A 100 -13.07 -21.20 -9.39
C PRO A 100 -14.49 -21.30 -9.97
N GLY A 101 -14.82 -20.41 -10.90
CA GLY A 101 -16.12 -20.32 -11.55
C GLY A 101 -16.52 -18.90 -11.92
N THR A 102 -17.76 -18.74 -12.37
CA THR A 102 -18.30 -17.47 -12.84
C THR A 102 -19.42 -17.00 -11.92
N TYR A 103 -19.36 -15.74 -11.54
CA TYR A 103 -20.29 -15.06 -10.65
C TYR A 103 -20.91 -13.86 -11.36
N GLY A 104 -22.22 -13.68 -11.20
CA GLY A 104 -22.97 -12.65 -11.91
C GLY A 104 -23.18 -12.99 -13.40
N THR A 105 -24.01 -12.18 -14.04
CA THR A 105 -24.30 -12.22 -15.47
C THR A 105 -24.39 -10.80 -16.03
N SER A 106 -24.45 -10.64 -17.34
CA SER A 106 -24.63 -9.34 -17.98
C SER A 106 -25.97 -8.66 -17.63
N THR A 107 -26.99 -9.42 -17.22
CA THR A 107 -28.32 -8.90 -16.84
C THR A 107 -28.55 -8.86 -15.33
N ALA A 108 -27.74 -9.60 -14.56
CA ALA A 108 -27.77 -9.63 -13.11
C ALA A 108 -26.30 -9.65 -12.61
N PRO A 109 -25.59 -8.53 -12.73
CA PRO A 109 -24.17 -8.46 -12.35
C PRO A 109 -23.98 -8.58 -10.84
N LEU A 110 -22.82 -9.05 -10.42
CA LEU A 110 -22.36 -9.00 -9.03
C LEU A 110 -21.54 -7.72 -8.82
N ASN A 111 -22.14 -6.72 -8.19
CA ASN A 111 -21.55 -5.42 -7.92
C ASN A 111 -21.47 -5.19 -6.42
N PHE A 112 -20.29 -4.90 -5.89
CA PHE A 112 -20.14 -4.56 -4.46
C PHE A 112 -18.91 -3.69 -4.19
N GLN A 113 -19.00 -2.95 -3.08
CA GLN A 113 -17.92 -2.09 -2.61
C GLN A 113 -16.99 -2.84 -1.66
N ILE A 114 -15.69 -2.48 -1.67
CA ILE A 114 -14.72 -2.94 -0.67
C ILE A 114 -14.45 -1.80 0.32
N GLY A 115 -14.55 -2.13 1.62
CA GLY A 115 -14.18 -1.24 2.72
C GLY A 115 -12.82 -1.55 3.33
N TYR A 116 -12.53 -0.92 4.47
CA TYR A 116 -11.28 -1.12 5.22
C TYR A 116 -11.08 -2.58 5.65
N TYR A 117 -9.83 -3.01 5.72
CA TYR A 117 -9.42 -4.33 6.20
C TYR A 117 -10.14 -5.50 5.52
N THR A 118 -10.46 -5.32 4.25
CA THR A 118 -11.14 -6.34 3.45
C THR A 118 -10.27 -6.74 2.27
N THR A 119 -9.94 -8.02 2.20
CA THR A 119 -9.30 -8.65 1.04
C THR A 119 -10.36 -9.34 0.20
N VAL A 120 -10.37 -9.11 -1.11
CA VAL A 120 -11.13 -9.91 -2.08
C VAL A 120 -10.16 -10.67 -2.96
N ALA A 121 -10.29 -11.99 -3.03
CA ALA A 121 -9.38 -12.82 -3.80
C ALA A 121 -10.07 -14.00 -4.49
N GLY A 122 -9.62 -14.32 -5.69
CA GLY A 122 -9.96 -15.57 -6.37
C GLY A 122 -9.10 -16.73 -5.88
N LEU A 123 -9.72 -17.88 -5.65
CA LEU A 123 -9.06 -19.14 -5.27
C LEU A 123 -8.71 -20.01 -6.49
N GLY A 124 -8.50 -19.41 -7.66
CA GLY A 124 -8.00 -20.07 -8.85
C GLY A 124 -6.47 -20.14 -8.87
N LEU A 125 -5.90 -21.05 -9.65
CA LEU A 125 -4.47 -21.07 -9.94
C LEU A 125 -4.09 -19.91 -10.88
N SER A 126 -5.02 -19.54 -11.77
CA SER A 126 -4.93 -18.38 -12.67
C SER A 126 -6.02 -17.37 -12.34
N PRO A 127 -5.79 -16.05 -12.56
CA PRO A 127 -6.84 -15.04 -12.47
C PRO A 127 -8.07 -15.36 -13.33
N ASN A 128 -7.88 -16.07 -14.43
CA ASN A 128 -8.97 -16.45 -15.35
C ASN A 128 -9.87 -17.58 -14.84
N ASP A 129 -9.50 -18.23 -13.73
CA ASP A 129 -10.31 -19.30 -13.14
C ASP A 129 -11.50 -18.78 -12.36
N VAL A 130 -11.45 -17.51 -11.91
CA VAL A 130 -12.51 -16.84 -11.14
C VAL A 130 -12.97 -15.60 -11.91
N VAL A 131 -14.21 -15.62 -12.39
CA VAL A 131 -14.75 -14.57 -13.25
C VAL A 131 -15.93 -13.88 -12.57
N ILE A 132 -15.80 -12.58 -12.34
CA ILE A 132 -16.88 -11.73 -11.86
C ILE A 132 -17.45 -10.93 -13.04
N ASN A 133 -18.68 -11.17 -13.41
CA ASN A 133 -19.43 -10.30 -14.32
C ASN A 133 -20.10 -9.23 -13.48
N GLY A 134 -19.48 -8.05 -13.42
CA GLY A 134 -19.90 -6.97 -12.54
C GLY A 134 -18.84 -5.93 -12.31
N SER A 135 -18.70 -5.48 -11.05
CA SER A 135 -17.67 -4.54 -10.61
C SER A 135 -17.40 -4.69 -9.12
N ILE A 136 -16.12 -4.63 -8.73
CA ILE A 136 -15.67 -4.66 -7.34
C ILE A 136 -14.99 -3.32 -7.05
N TYR A 137 -15.69 -2.41 -6.43
CA TYR A 137 -15.32 -1.00 -6.50
C TYR A 137 -15.00 -0.37 -5.14
N VAL A 138 -14.27 0.74 -5.20
CA VAL A 138 -14.04 1.68 -4.10
C VAL A 138 -14.41 3.07 -4.57
N HIS A 139 -15.29 3.73 -3.82
CA HIS A 139 -15.70 5.11 -4.04
C HIS A 139 -15.03 6.06 -3.04
N ASN A 140 -15.09 7.37 -3.31
CA ASN A 140 -14.66 8.39 -2.36
C ASN A 140 -15.38 8.27 -1.01
N GLN A 141 -14.67 8.67 0.06
CA GLN A 141 -15.29 9.01 1.34
C GLN A 141 -15.79 10.45 1.29
N CYS A 142 -17.05 10.68 1.70
CA CYS A 142 -17.65 12.00 1.72
C CYS A 142 -17.81 12.51 3.15
N PHE A 143 -17.09 13.58 3.49
CA PHE A 143 -17.11 14.24 4.81
C PHE A 143 -18.03 15.48 4.84
N GLY A 144 -18.84 15.67 3.83
CA GLY A 144 -19.77 16.77 3.64
C GLY A 144 -20.01 17.06 2.16
N ALA A 145 -20.88 18.02 1.87
CA ALA A 145 -21.16 18.46 0.49
C ALA A 145 -19.87 19.00 -0.16
N ASN A 146 -19.53 18.50 -1.33
CA ASN A 146 -18.31 18.86 -2.07
C ASN A 146 -16.98 18.60 -1.28
N ASN A 147 -17.00 17.64 -0.38
CA ASN A 147 -15.81 17.19 0.34
C ASN A 147 -15.72 15.65 0.30
N CYS A 148 -15.60 15.11 -0.92
CA CYS A 148 -15.50 13.68 -1.17
C CYS A 148 -14.10 13.38 -1.75
N THR A 149 -13.34 12.52 -1.08
CA THR A 149 -11.96 12.18 -1.46
C THR A 149 -11.65 10.70 -1.26
N ALA A 150 -10.61 10.21 -1.90
CA ALA A 150 -10.05 8.88 -1.66
C ALA A 150 -8.83 8.91 -0.73
N LEU A 151 -8.44 10.07 -0.19
CA LEU A 151 -7.21 10.25 0.62
C LEU A 151 -7.10 9.36 1.84
N VAL A 152 -8.22 8.81 2.33
CA VAL A 152 -8.26 7.89 3.48
C VAL A 152 -8.64 6.45 3.09
N ASN A 153 -8.72 6.12 1.81
CA ASN A 153 -9.13 4.79 1.34
C ASN A 153 -7.98 3.78 1.39
N PHE A 154 -7.58 3.38 2.59
CA PHE A 154 -6.47 2.48 2.90
C PHE A 154 -6.92 1.04 3.17
N TRP A 155 -5.96 0.11 3.33
CA TRP A 155 -6.08 -1.26 3.86
C TRP A 155 -7.20 -2.07 3.23
N ARG A 156 -7.18 -2.21 1.92
CA ARG A 156 -8.05 -3.09 1.14
C ARG A 156 -7.28 -3.68 -0.02
N SER A 157 -7.67 -4.86 -0.49
CA SER A 157 -6.96 -5.48 -1.60
C SER A 157 -7.88 -6.27 -2.51
N LEU A 158 -7.47 -6.35 -3.77
CA LEU A 158 -8.14 -7.12 -4.80
C LEU A 158 -7.11 -7.98 -5.53
N SER A 159 -7.32 -9.30 -5.59
CA SER A 159 -6.31 -10.18 -6.16
C SER A 159 -6.87 -11.43 -6.85
N ASN A 160 -6.09 -11.91 -7.84
CA ASN A 160 -6.20 -13.22 -8.48
C ASN A 160 -7.60 -13.56 -9.03
N LEU A 161 -8.21 -12.62 -9.77
CA LEU A 161 -9.51 -12.82 -10.42
C LEU A 161 -9.68 -11.96 -11.68
N THR A 162 -10.68 -12.30 -12.48
CA THR A 162 -11.10 -11.55 -13.67
C THR A 162 -12.39 -10.78 -13.37
N ILE A 163 -12.43 -9.51 -13.78
CA ILE A 163 -13.64 -8.67 -13.76
C ILE A 163 -14.02 -8.35 -15.20
N ASN A 164 -15.14 -8.91 -15.66
CA ASN A 164 -15.81 -8.43 -16.86
C ASN A 164 -16.73 -7.28 -16.44
N VAL A 165 -16.30 -6.06 -16.68
CA VAL A 165 -17.01 -4.86 -16.23
C VAL A 165 -18.41 -4.83 -16.83
N THR A 166 -19.42 -5.01 -15.99
CA THR A 166 -20.83 -5.05 -16.37
C THR A 166 -21.62 -4.30 -15.30
N THR A 167 -22.00 -3.07 -15.61
CA THR A 167 -22.66 -2.14 -14.67
C THR A 167 -23.91 -1.53 -15.29
N PRO A 168 -24.92 -2.34 -15.71
CA PRO A 168 -26.13 -1.81 -16.32
C PRO A 168 -26.88 -0.93 -15.32
N ASN A 169 -27.27 0.26 -15.77
CA ASN A 169 -28.02 1.24 -14.98
C ASN A 169 -27.29 1.77 -13.72
N PHE A 170 -25.95 1.73 -13.71
CA PHE A 170 -25.13 2.18 -12.58
C PHE A 170 -24.84 3.68 -12.62
N GLY A 171 -25.39 4.40 -13.60
CA GLY A 171 -25.29 5.86 -13.75
C GLY A 171 -23.85 6.31 -13.98
N CYS A 172 -23.39 7.31 -13.23
CA CYS A 172 -22.02 7.80 -13.29
C CYS A 172 -20.97 6.72 -12.98
N TYR A 173 -21.31 5.75 -12.13
CA TYR A 173 -20.42 4.66 -11.69
C TYR A 173 -20.36 3.47 -12.65
N SER A 174 -20.62 3.68 -13.94
CA SER A 174 -20.54 2.62 -14.94
C SER A 174 -19.09 2.27 -15.29
N GLY A 175 -18.44 1.44 -14.49
CA GLY A 175 -17.04 1.05 -14.64
C GLY A 175 -16.49 0.30 -13.43
N GLU A 176 -15.23 -0.10 -13.50
CA GLU A 176 -14.45 -0.55 -12.37
C GLU A 176 -13.79 0.67 -11.71
N PHE A 177 -14.22 1.01 -10.50
CA PHE A 177 -13.73 2.17 -9.75
C PHE A 177 -12.81 1.71 -8.63
N TRP A 178 -11.53 2.03 -8.72
CA TRP A 178 -10.55 1.74 -7.68
C TRP A 178 -9.98 3.05 -7.11
N ALA A 179 -10.87 3.86 -6.49
CA ALA A 179 -10.50 5.15 -5.90
C ALA A 179 -9.89 4.95 -4.50
N VAL A 180 -8.60 4.65 -4.48
CA VAL A 180 -7.84 4.30 -3.27
C VAL A 180 -6.65 5.22 -3.06
N SER A 181 -6.04 5.10 -1.89
CA SER A 181 -4.73 5.62 -1.53
C SER A 181 -3.81 4.46 -1.10
N GLN A 182 -2.78 4.71 -0.30
CA GLN A 182 -1.77 3.74 0.08
C GLN A 182 -2.37 2.45 0.70
N ALA A 183 -1.59 1.38 0.71
CA ALA A 183 -1.97 0.08 1.27
C ALA A 183 -3.27 -0.50 0.69
N ALA A 184 -3.45 -0.32 -0.61
CA ALA A 184 -4.61 -0.84 -1.34
C ALA A 184 -4.19 -1.51 -2.65
N PRO A 185 -3.38 -2.59 -2.59
CA PRO A 185 -2.84 -3.24 -3.76
C PRO A 185 -3.90 -3.95 -4.61
N MET A 186 -3.68 -3.91 -5.93
CA MET A 186 -4.34 -4.75 -6.90
C MET A 186 -3.28 -5.65 -7.55
N ARG A 187 -3.40 -6.98 -7.35
CA ARG A 187 -2.41 -7.95 -7.85
C ARG A 187 -3.07 -9.09 -8.62
N ARG A 188 -2.52 -9.42 -9.79
CA ARG A 188 -3.03 -10.54 -10.59
C ARG A 188 -4.52 -10.40 -10.89
N VAL A 189 -4.93 -9.21 -11.31
CA VAL A 189 -6.32 -8.92 -11.68
C VAL A 189 -6.41 -8.68 -13.17
N HIS A 190 -7.37 -9.34 -13.81
CA HIS A 190 -7.72 -9.10 -15.19
C HIS A 190 -9.00 -8.24 -15.24
N VAL A 191 -8.88 -6.98 -15.64
CA VAL A 191 -10.03 -6.09 -15.84
C VAL A 191 -10.34 -5.97 -17.33
N ASN A 192 -11.49 -6.47 -17.73
CA ASN A 192 -11.99 -6.37 -19.10
C ASN A 192 -13.10 -5.31 -19.15
N GLY A 193 -12.75 -4.11 -19.61
CA GLY A 193 -13.65 -2.97 -19.72
C GLY A 193 -13.08 -1.69 -19.13
N PHE A 194 -13.95 -0.71 -18.89
CA PHE A 194 -13.56 0.60 -18.39
C PHE A 194 -13.13 0.54 -16.93
N ALA A 195 -11.92 1.05 -16.64
CA ALA A 195 -11.37 1.15 -15.29
C ALA A 195 -10.90 2.58 -14.98
N THR A 196 -11.15 3.02 -13.75
CA THR A 196 -10.68 4.30 -13.24
C THR A 196 -10.13 4.16 -11.83
N LEU A 197 -9.02 4.85 -11.57
CA LEU A 197 -8.38 4.94 -10.25
C LEU A 197 -8.83 6.19 -9.48
N MET A 198 -9.82 6.87 -10.00
CA MET A 198 -10.43 8.08 -9.48
C MET A 198 -11.94 7.92 -9.43
N ASP A 199 -12.59 8.32 -8.34
CA ASP A 199 -14.04 8.52 -8.32
C ASP A 199 -14.35 9.95 -8.75
N TYR A 200 -14.66 10.13 -10.03
CA TYR A 200 -15.04 11.43 -10.62
C TYR A 200 -16.54 11.76 -10.49
N CYS A 201 -17.31 10.87 -9.88
CA CYS A 201 -18.75 11.08 -9.68
C CYS A 201 -19.07 12.00 -8.51
N THR A 202 -18.12 12.12 -7.59
CA THR A 202 -18.15 13.03 -6.44
C THR A 202 -16.83 13.81 -6.38
N GLY A 203 -16.76 14.91 -5.66
CA GLY A 203 -15.56 15.74 -5.68
C GLY A 203 -15.21 16.39 -4.35
N PRO A 204 -13.97 16.88 -4.24
CA PRO A 204 -12.94 17.12 -5.25
C PRO A 204 -12.14 15.89 -5.72
N SER A 205 -12.38 14.69 -5.18
CA SER A 205 -11.82 13.41 -5.66
C SER A 205 -10.30 13.29 -5.53
N PHE A 206 -9.67 13.98 -4.58
CA PHE A 206 -8.24 13.83 -4.32
C PHE A 206 -7.90 12.41 -3.86
N ALA A 207 -6.75 11.91 -4.30
CA ALA A 207 -6.23 10.60 -3.93
C ALA A 207 -4.71 10.60 -3.91
N SER A 208 -4.09 9.88 -3.00
CA SER A 208 -2.65 9.99 -2.71
C SER A 208 -1.82 8.80 -3.20
N GLY A 209 -2.35 7.99 -4.12
CA GLY A 209 -1.56 6.96 -4.79
C GLY A 209 -1.93 5.53 -4.44
N GLY A 210 -1.38 4.62 -5.19
CA GLY A 210 -1.64 3.20 -5.03
C GLY A 210 -0.68 2.34 -5.84
N PHE A 211 -1.00 1.06 -5.90
CA PHE A 211 -0.13 0.02 -6.43
C PHE A 211 -0.90 -1.00 -7.26
N ILE A 212 -0.39 -1.28 -8.46
CA ILE A 212 -0.88 -2.36 -9.33
C ILE A 212 0.32 -3.22 -9.76
N ALA A 213 0.18 -4.55 -9.62
CA ALA A 213 1.20 -5.50 -10.10
C ALA A 213 0.58 -6.73 -10.75
N ASP A 214 1.32 -7.33 -11.69
CA ASP A 214 0.98 -8.59 -12.35
C ASP A 214 -0.47 -8.64 -12.87
N SER A 215 -1.00 -7.49 -13.35
CA SER A 215 -2.39 -7.29 -13.72
C SER A 215 -2.56 -6.88 -15.18
N GLU A 216 -3.71 -7.20 -15.76
CA GLU A 216 -4.04 -6.89 -17.13
C GLU A 216 -5.31 -6.03 -17.22
N PHE A 217 -5.24 -4.92 -17.97
CA PHE A 217 -6.37 -4.03 -18.22
C PHE A 217 -6.58 -3.92 -19.72
N ILE A 218 -7.68 -4.47 -20.21
CA ILE A 218 -8.00 -4.52 -21.64
C ILE A 218 -9.37 -3.93 -21.94
N GLY A 219 -9.57 -3.55 -23.20
CA GLY A 219 -10.85 -3.03 -23.70
C GLY A 219 -11.07 -1.54 -23.42
N SER A 220 -10.20 -0.88 -22.63
CA SER A 220 -10.28 0.56 -22.37
C SER A 220 -8.95 1.11 -21.82
N THR A 221 -8.78 2.43 -21.95
CA THR A 221 -7.71 3.16 -21.26
C THR A 221 -8.02 3.26 -19.77
N VAL A 222 -7.07 2.94 -18.90
CA VAL A 222 -7.17 3.18 -17.46
C VAL A 222 -7.11 4.68 -17.19
N VAL A 223 -8.11 5.22 -16.51
CA VAL A 223 -8.17 6.63 -16.13
C VAL A 223 -7.60 6.80 -14.72
N ASN A 224 -6.38 7.32 -14.63
CA ASN A 224 -5.74 7.56 -13.34
C ASN A 224 -6.32 8.78 -12.61
N GLY A 225 -6.66 9.83 -13.36
CA GLY A 225 -7.42 10.99 -12.86
C GLY A 225 -6.63 11.86 -11.89
N SER A 226 -7.14 11.99 -10.67
CA SER A 226 -6.60 12.84 -9.61
C SER A 226 -5.54 12.17 -8.73
N GLN A 227 -5.08 10.98 -9.07
CA GLN A 227 -4.03 10.30 -8.31
C GLN A 227 -2.73 11.10 -8.35
N GLN A 228 -2.26 11.50 -7.18
CA GLN A 228 -1.04 12.30 -7.02
C GLN A 228 0.19 11.52 -7.47
N GLN A 229 0.24 10.24 -7.14
CA GLN A 229 1.28 9.30 -7.52
C GLN A 229 0.70 7.90 -7.70
N TRP A 230 1.39 7.06 -8.47
CA TRP A 230 0.96 5.68 -8.69
C TRP A 230 2.11 4.82 -9.20
N LEU A 231 2.19 3.57 -8.76
CA LEU A 231 3.09 2.57 -9.33
C LEU A 231 2.32 1.46 -10.04
N VAL A 232 2.70 1.19 -11.28
CA VAL A 232 2.30 -0.03 -12.01
C VAL A 232 3.55 -0.85 -12.29
N ARG A 233 3.55 -2.12 -11.93
CA ARG A 233 4.66 -3.03 -12.10
C ARG A 233 4.22 -4.31 -12.82
N ASN A 234 5.03 -4.79 -13.78
CA ASN A 234 4.82 -6.08 -14.46
C ASN A 234 3.37 -6.35 -14.88
N SER A 235 2.77 -5.41 -15.55
CA SER A 235 1.36 -5.45 -15.96
C SER A 235 1.21 -5.20 -17.45
N GLN A 236 -0.01 -5.34 -17.97
CA GLN A 236 -0.37 -5.04 -19.35
C GLN A 236 -1.54 -4.06 -19.37
N LEU A 237 -1.41 -2.99 -20.17
CA LEU A 237 -2.40 -1.91 -20.29
C LEU A 237 -2.73 -1.65 -21.75
N ASP A 238 -3.99 -1.50 -22.11
CA ASP A 238 -4.42 -0.98 -23.42
C ASP A 238 -4.21 0.54 -23.53
N GLY A 239 -4.00 1.21 -22.40
CA GLY A 239 -3.66 2.61 -22.33
C GLY A 239 -3.75 3.15 -20.91
N TRP A 240 -3.17 4.35 -20.73
CA TRP A 240 -3.17 5.08 -19.46
C TRP A 240 -3.42 6.56 -19.71
N SER A 241 -4.23 7.20 -18.93
CA SER A 241 -4.50 8.62 -19.06
C SER A 241 -4.50 9.34 -17.73
N ASN A 242 -4.08 10.58 -17.79
CA ASN A 242 -4.02 11.50 -16.65
C ASN A 242 -2.98 11.04 -15.60
N GLY A 243 -3.07 11.60 -14.42
CA GLY A 243 -2.13 11.50 -13.32
C GLY A 243 -1.61 12.89 -13.00
N VAL A 244 -1.28 13.12 -11.73
CA VAL A 244 -1.02 14.50 -11.32
C VAL A 244 0.47 14.78 -11.28
N TRP A 245 1.26 14.06 -10.45
CA TRP A 245 2.64 14.47 -10.21
C TRP A 245 3.70 13.38 -10.45
N ASN A 246 3.42 12.13 -10.09
CA ASN A 246 4.40 11.06 -10.13
C ASN A 246 3.75 9.71 -10.49
N GLN A 247 3.95 9.26 -11.71
CA GLN A 247 3.40 8.01 -12.22
C GLN A 247 4.55 7.13 -12.69
N VAL A 248 4.75 5.99 -12.04
CA VAL A 248 5.90 5.12 -12.31
C VAL A 248 5.44 3.80 -12.91
N PHE A 249 6.14 3.38 -13.96
CA PHE A 249 5.87 2.13 -14.67
C PHE A 249 7.17 1.32 -14.73
N SER A 250 7.12 0.07 -14.26
CA SER A 250 8.28 -0.82 -14.30
C SER A 250 7.92 -2.15 -14.96
N GLY A 251 8.52 -2.44 -16.12
CA GLY A 251 8.24 -3.67 -16.86
C GLY A 251 6.78 -3.82 -17.32
N VAL A 252 6.14 -2.71 -17.73
CA VAL A 252 4.72 -2.69 -18.10
C VAL A 252 4.56 -2.65 -19.61
N VAL A 253 3.80 -3.58 -20.16
CA VAL A 253 3.38 -3.57 -21.59
C VAL A 253 2.29 -2.52 -21.76
N GLY A 254 2.43 -1.63 -22.76
CA GLY A 254 1.47 -0.56 -23.01
C GLY A 254 1.60 0.66 -22.05
N ALA A 255 2.68 0.74 -21.26
CA ALA A 255 2.97 1.92 -20.45
C ALA A 255 3.11 3.19 -21.29
N PRO A 256 2.78 4.37 -20.73
CA PRO A 256 3.15 5.63 -21.33
C PRO A 256 4.67 5.71 -21.56
N ALA A 257 5.09 6.42 -22.60
CA ALA A 257 6.51 6.69 -22.81
C ALA A 257 7.07 7.55 -21.67
N GLN A 258 8.37 7.36 -21.36
CA GLN A 258 9.09 8.22 -20.41
C GLN A 258 8.83 9.69 -20.70
N CYS A 259 8.29 10.42 -19.71
CA CYS A 259 7.92 11.81 -19.86
C CYS A 259 7.77 12.46 -18.48
N PHE A 260 8.84 13.04 -17.96
CA PHE A 260 8.85 13.63 -16.61
C PHE A 260 8.99 15.16 -16.66
N PRO A 261 8.33 15.95 -15.81
CA PRO A 261 8.44 17.41 -15.81
C PRO A 261 9.88 17.88 -15.63
N GLY A 262 10.28 18.83 -16.47
CA GLY A 262 11.68 19.29 -16.56
C GLY A 262 12.46 18.72 -17.74
N GLN A 263 11.98 17.66 -18.39
CA GLN A 263 12.53 17.18 -19.67
C GLN A 263 12.02 18.05 -20.83
N LYS A 264 12.87 18.26 -21.83
CA LYS A 264 12.48 19.05 -23.03
C LYS A 264 11.34 18.33 -23.78
N SER A 265 10.33 19.08 -24.15
CA SER A 265 9.18 18.61 -24.94
C SER A 265 8.28 17.60 -24.25
N CYS A 266 8.32 17.54 -22.92
CA CYS A 266 7.57 16.59 -22.14
C CYS A 266 6.78 17.30 -21.03
N GLY A 267 5.51 17.00 -20.91
CA GLY A 267 4.61 17.58 -19.91
C GLY A 267 3.88 16.54 -19.05
N GLY A 268 4.20 15.27 -19.19
CA GLY A 268 3.60 14.19 -18.42
C GLY A 268 4.36 13.88 -17.13
N PRO A 269 3.73 13.23 -16.16
CA PRO A 269 4.35 12.86 -14.89
C PRO A 269 4.95 11.45 -14.91
N TYR A 270 5.43 10.94 -16.04
CA TYR A 270 5.70 9.52 -16.24
C TYR A 270 7.19 9.18 -16.12
N THR A 271 7.51 8.28 -15.19
CA THR A 271 8.78 7.56 -15.10
C THR A 271 8.57 6.13 -15.58
N THR A 272 9.23 5.73 -16.67
CA THR A 272 8.99 4.43 -17.32
C THR A 272 10.28 3.64 -17.51
N LEU A 273 10.37 2.51 -16.82
CA LEU A 273 11.45 1.55 -16.93
C LEU A 273 11.00 0.38 -17.83
N ALA A 274 11.85 0.02 -18.79
CA ALA A 274 11.55 -1.04 -19.75
C ALA A 274 11.37 -2.43 -19.08
N THR A 275 12.07 -2.68 -17.99
CA THR A 275 12.03 -3.96 -17.25
C THR A 275 12.03 -3.71 -15.75
N SER A 276 11.53 -4.68 -15.00
CA SER A 276 11.73 -4.76 -13.54
C SER A 276 12.97 -5.61 -13.23
N PRO A 277 13.95 -5.09 -12.48
CA PRO A 277 15.24 -5.76 -12.28
C PRO A 277 15.14 -7.15 -11.67
N VAL A 278 14.46 -7.27 -10.56
CA VAL A 278 14.16 -8.53 -9.87
C VAL A 278 12.81 -8.44 -9.20
N THR A 279 11.92 -9.40 -9.47
CA THR A 279 10.59 -9.46 -8.88
C THR A 279 10.29 -10.86 -8.37
N ARG A 280 9.45 -10.95 -7.38
CA ARG A 280 8.83 -12.18 -6.90
C ARG A 280 7.41 -11.82 -6.50
N GLU A 281 6.42 -12.38 -7.21
CA GLU A 281 5.02 -12.10 -6.91
C GLU A 281 4.61 -12.67 -5.56
N ALA A 282 3.60 -12.08 -4.93
CA ALA A 282 3.10 -12.51 -3.63
C ALA A 282 2.56 -13.95 -3.70
N PRO A 283 2.78 -14.78 -2.67
CA PRO A 283 2.15 -16.08 -2.58
C PRO A 283 0.63 -15.94 -2.44
N TYR A 284 -0.14 -16.87 -3.00
CA TYR A 284 -1.60 -16.83 -2.95
C TYR A 284 -2.23 -18.19 -2.70
N LEU A 285 -3.34 -18.17 -1.97
CA LEU A 285 -4.16 -19.34 -1.70
C LEU A 285 -4.96 -19.73 -2.95
N TYR A 286 -5.02 -21.03 -3.26
CA TYR A 286 -5.84 -21.54 -4.36
C TYR A 286 -6.35 -22.95 -4.08
N ILE A 287 -7.37 -23.36 -4.86
CA ILE A 287 -7.95 -24.71 -4.80
C ILE A 287 -7.57 -25.43 -6.10
N ASP A 288 -6.97 -26.61 -5.98
CA ASP A 288 -6.62 -27.44 -7.13
C ASP A 288 -7.84 -28.16 -7.73
N SER A 289 -7.65 -28.84 -8.86
CA SER A 289 -8.71 -29.57 -9.57
C SER A 289 -9.31 -30.74 -8.77
N ASN A 290 -8.68 -31.14 -7.67
CA ASN A 290 -9.17 -32.18 -6.76
C ASN A 290 -9.91 -31.59 -5.55
N GLY A 291 -10.01 -30.25 -5.45
CA GLY A 291 -10.63 -29.55 -4.33
C GLY A 291 -9.72 -29.36 -3.13
N ASN A 292 -8.41 -29.58 -3.26
CA ASN A 292 -7.47 -29.36 -2.16
C ASN A 292 -6.98 -27.92 -2.13
N TYR A 293 -6.90 -27.34 -0.94
CA TYR A 293 -6.29 -26.04 -0.73
C TYR A 293 -4.77 -26.12 -0.77
N ASN A 294 -4.18 -25.18 -1.48
CA ASN A 294 -2.74 -25.02 -1.61
C ASN A 294 -2.37 -23.53 -1.57
N VAL A 295 -1.12 -23.22 -1.25
CA VAL A 295 -0.54 -21.91 -1.46
C VAL A 295 0.43 -22.01 -2.63
N PHE A 296 0.21 -21.21 -3.66
CA PHE A 296 1.14 -21.09 -4.78
C PHE A 296 2.23 -20.08 -4.43
N VAL A 297 3.47 -20.45 -4.69
CA VAL A 297 4.66 -19.62 -4.46
C VAL A 297 5.29 -19.31 -5.82
N PRO A 298 5.11 -18.08 -6.32
CA PRO A 298 5.71 -17.67 -7.58
C PRO A 298 7.24 -17.66 -7.54
N SER A 299 7.86 -18.02 -8.66
CA SER A 299 9.31 -17.97 -8.82
C SER A 299 9.81 -16.55 -9.03
N VAL A 300 11.07 -16.32 -8.64
CA VAL A 300 11.80 -15.08 -8.92
C VAL A 300 11.90 -14.86 -10.43
N GLN A 301 11.67 -13.62 -10.86
CA GLN A 301 11.86 -13.16 -12.23
C GLN A 301 12.94 -12.08 -12.28
N ARG A 302 13.67 -11.99 -13.39
CA ARG A 302 14.71 -10.97 -13.60
C ARG A 302 14.51 -10.28 -14.93
N ASN A 303 14.69 -8.95 -14.93
CA ASN A 303 14.45 -8.11 -16.09
C ASN A 303 13.09 -8.42 -16.73
N SER A 304 12.08 -8.58 -15.88
CA SER A 304 10.76 -9.05 -16.26
C SER A 304 9.91 -7.95 -16.87
N VAL A 305 9.00 -8.36 -17.78
CA VAL A 305 8.07 -7.48 -18.49
C VAL A 305 6.71 -8.18 -18.59
N GLY A 306 5.64 -7.42 -18.36
CA GLY A 306 4.28 -7.94 -18.44
C GLY A 306 3.92 -8.87 -17.28
N THR A 307 2.74 -9.44 -17.37
CA THR A 307 2.19 -10.34 -16.34
C THR A 307 2.85 -11.73 -16.37
N THR A 308 2.80 -12.43 -15.25
CA THR A 308 3.36 -13.79 -15.14
C THR A 308 2.41 -14.87 -15.67
N TRP A 309 1.15 -14.56 -15.93
CA TRP A 309 0.07 -15.52 -16.22
C TRP A 309 -0.59 -15.35 -17.60
N VAL A 310 -0.43 -14.20 -18.24
CA VAL A 310 -0.91 -14.01 -19.61
C VAL A 310 0.01 -14.76 -20.59
N GLY A 311 -0.56 -15.65 -21.39
CA GLY A 311 0.18 -16.45 -22.35
C GLY A 311 0.79 -17.74 -21.80
N GLY A 312 0.58 -18.07 -20.52
CA GLY A 312 1.06 -19.32 -19.93
C GLY A 312 0.77 -19.43 -18.43
N ALA A 313 1.22 -20.53 -17.84
CA ALA A 313 1.13 -20.71 -16.40
C ALA A 313 2.20 -19.86 -15.68
N THR A 314 1.84 -19.23 -14.57
CA THR A 314 2.79 -18.55 -13.71
C THR A 314 3.90 -19.52 -13.26
N PRO A 315 5.18 -19.18 -13.46
CA PRO A 315 6.27 -20.00 -12.93
C PRO A 315 6.27 -20.02 -11.41
N GLY A 316 6.36 -21.20 -10.79
CA GLY A 316 6.34 -21.32 -9.35
C GLY A 316 6.13 -22.75 -8.87
N SER A 317 5.83 -22.89 -7.60
CA SER A 317 5.55 -24.19 -6.97
C SER A 317 4.39 -24.08 -5.99
N SER A 318 3.73 -25.21 -5.75
CA SER A 318 2.60 -25.31 -4.83
C SER A 318 3.01 -25.96 -3.52
N ILE A 319 2.54 -25.42 -2.41
CA ILE A 319 2.69 -25.99 -1.08
C ILE A 319 1.30 -26.36 -0.57
N SER A 320 1.09 -27.63 -0.24
CA SER A 320 -0.19 -28.09 0.34
C SER A 320 -0.50 -27.33 1.62
N ILE A 321 -1.78 -27.01 1.82
CA ILE A 321 -2.28 -26.36 3.05
C ILE A 321 -1.90 -27.14 4.32
N ASN A 322 -1.73 -28.46 4.21
CA ASN A 322 -1.28 -29.32 5.32
C ASN A 322 0.14 -29.02 5.81
N LYS A 323 0.88 -28.17 5.11
CA LYS A 323 2.21 -27.65 5.50
C LYS A 323 2.12 -26.24 6.14
N PHE A 324 0.91 -25.78 6.42
CA PHE A 324 0.67 -24.49 7.05
C PHE A 324 -0.01 -24.68 8.39
N PHE A 325 0.44 -23.93 9.37
CA PHE A 325 -0.34 -23.65 10.57
C PHE A 325 -1.28 -22.48 10.25
N VAL A 326 -2.58 -22.70 10.38
CA VAL A 326 -3.61 -21.68 10.16
C VAL A 326 -3.93 -21.06 11.51
N ALA A 327 -3.25 -19.98 11.84
CA ALA A 327 -3.38 -19.29 13.11
C ALA A 327 -4.66 -18.46 13.19
N GLN A 328 -5.30 -18.52 14.35
CA GLN A 328 -6.41 -17.67 14.73
C GLN A 328 -5.93 -16.55 15.68
N PRO A 329 -6.60 -15.39 15.76
CA PRO A 329 -6.22 -14.31 16.69
C PRO A 329 -6.18 -14.72 18.17
N THR A 330 -6.82 -15.83 18.52
CA THR A 330 -6.83 -16.40 19.87
C THR A 330 -5.67 -17.34 20.17
N ASP A 331 -4.87 -17.71 19.15
CA ASP A 331 -3.71 -18.57 19.34
C ASP A 331 -2.58 -17.81 20.04
N SER A 332 -1.89 -18.49 20.94
CA SER A 332 -0.72 -17.88 21.59
C SER A 332 0.45 -17.77 20.63
N VAL A 333 1.28 -16.75 20.80
CA VAL A 333 2.51 -16.62 20.00
C VAL A 333 3.45 -17.80 20.21
N ALA A 334 3.44 -18.42 21.40
CA ALA A 334 4.20 -19.64 21.65
C ALA A 334 3.74 -20.77 20.71
N THR A 335 2.42 -20.99 20.56
CA THR A 335 1.87 -21.99 19.63
C THR A 335 2.27 -21.69 18.18
N ILE A 336 2.23 -20.43 17.77
CA ILE A 336 2.66 -20.00 16.42
C ILE A 336 4.17 -20.31 16.22
N ASN A 337 5.01 -19.96 17.20
CA ASN A 337 6.44 -20.21 17.14
C ASN A 337 6.79 -21.70 17.17
N ASP A 338 6.07 -22.50 17.95
CA ASP A 338 6.23 -23.96 17.96
C ASP A 338 5.90 -24.57 16.59
N ALA A 339 4.85 -24.10 15.94
CA ALA A 339 4.49 -24.53 14.58
C ALA A 339 5.58 -24.15 13.56
N LEU A 340 6.05 -22.89 13.56
CA LEU A 340 7.15 -22.43 12.70
C LEU A 340 8.44 -23.22 12.98
N GLY A 341 8.78 -23.44 14.26
CA GLY A 341 9.94 -24.22 14.69
C GLY A 341 9.87 -25.70 14.30
N SER A 342 8.66 -26.26 14.19
CA SER A 342 8.45 -27.63 13.68
C SER A 342 8.52 -27.74 12.14
N GLY A 343 8.76 -26.64 11.42
CA GLY A 343 8.94 -26.61 9.98
C GLY A 343 7.65 -26.31 9.18
N MET A 344 6.57 -25.90 9.83
CA MET A 344 5.38 -25.44 9.14
C MET A 344 5.56 -24.02 8.60
N ASN A 345 4.81 -23.68 7.56
CA ASN A 345 4.53 -22.31 7.12
C ASN A 345 3.36 -21.74 7.95
N LEU A 346 3.07 -20.47 7.78
CA LEU A 346 2.05 -19.78 8.57
C LEU A 346 1.01 -19.10 7.68
N ILE A 347 -0.27 -19.30 7.99
CA ILE A 347 -1.35 -18.42 7.54
C ILE A 347 -1.91 -17.71 8.78
N LEU A 348 -1.95 -16.38 8.72
CA LEU A 348 -2.62 -15.55 9.72
C LEU A 348 -4.04 -15.23 9.22
N THR A 349 -5.06 -15.65 9.96
CA THR A 349 -6.45 -15.37 9.60
C THR A 349 -6.84 -13.93 9.98
N PRO A 350 -7.95 -13.37 9.41
CA PRO A 350 -8.34 -12.00 9.69
C PRO A 350 -8.60 -11.75 11.17
N GLY A 351 -7.93 -10.74 11.74
CA GLY A 351 -8.11 -10.34 13.13
C GLY A 351 -6.94 -9.55 13.68
N ILE A 352 -6.98 -9.24 14.97
CA ILE A 352 -5.93 -8.54 15.71
C ILE A 352 -5.22 -9.54 16.60
N TYR A 353 -3.91 -9.63 16.46
CA TYR A 353 -3.01 -10.51 17.22
C TYR A 353 -2.22 -9.70 18.23
N HIS A 354 -2.46 -9.90 19.51
CA HIS A 354 -1.72 -9.28 20.60
C HIS A 354 -0.49 -10.13 20.94
N LEU A 355 0.69 -9.55 20.76
CA LEU A 355 1.95 -10.28 20.84
C LEU A 355 2.66 -10.00 22.16
N ASN A 356 2.77 -11.01 23.01
CA ASN A 356 3.55 -10.96 24.26
C ASN A 356 5.03 -11.37 24.07
N GLN A 357 5.37 -11.90 22.91
CA GLN A 357 6.72 -12.21 22.45
C GLN A 357 6.78 -12.10 20.91
N SER A 358 7.98 -12.05 20.34
CA SER A 358 8.16 -11.97 18.89
C SER A 358 7.71 -13.23 18.17
N ILE A 359 7.14 -13.08 16.98
CA ILE A 359 7.01 -14.20 16.03
C ILE A 359 8.37 -14.42 15.38
N GLU A 360 8.91 -15.62 15.46
CA GLU A 360 10.25 -15.97 14.99
C GLU A 360 10.21 -16.78 13.69
N VAL A 361 10.61 -16.18 12.57
CA VAL A 361 10.66 -16.84 11.26
C VAL A 361 12.10 -17.17 10.95
N THR A 362 12.53 -18.40 11.23
CA THR A 362 13.96 -18.78 11.22
C THR A 362 14.38 -19.70 10.08
N ARG A 363 13.43 -20.39 9.44
CA ARG A 363 13.72 -21.39 8.42
C ARG A 363 13.71 -20.77 7.01
N PRO A 364 14.68 -21.12 6.13
CA PRO A 364 14.61 -20.76 4.71
C PRO A 364 13.30 -21.23 4.06
N ASP A 365 12.88 -20.54 3.04
CA ASP A 365 11.69 -20.86 2.23
C ASP A 365 10.37 -20.90 3.04
N THR A 366 10.33 -20.22 4.20
CA THR A 366 9.10 -20.10 4.99
C THR A 366 8.17 -19.07 4.38
N VAL A 367 6.90 -19.44 4.23
CA VAL A 367 5.82 -18.55 3.80
C VAL A 367 5.00 -18.14 5.01
N VAL A 368 4.84 -16.83 5.22
CA VAL A 368 3.90 -16.22 6.17
C VAL A 368 2.90 -15.41 5.35
N LEU A 369 1.68 -15.89 5.26
CA LEU A 369 0.61 -15.30 4.46
C LEU A 369 -0.51 -14.78 5.35
N GLY A 370 -0.82 -13.49 5.25
CA GLY A 370 -1.97 -12.87 5.89
C GLY A 370 -3.22 -12.93 5.00
N LEU A 371 -4.36 -13.22 5.60
CA LEU A 371 -5.68 -13.12 4.96
C LEU A 371 -6.47 -12.00 5.62
N GLY A 372 -6.98 -11.03 4.84
CA GLY A 372 -7.84 -9.96 5.38
C GLY A 372 -7.13 -9.02 6.35
N PHE A 373 -5.87 -8.70 6.08
CA PHE A 373 -5.08 -7.74 6.86
C PHE A 373 -4.95 -8.09 8.36
N PRO A 374 -4.49 -9.29 8.73
CA PRO A 374 -4.18 -9.58 10.13
C PRO A 374 -3.26 -8.51 10.67
N THR A 375 -3.56 -8.02 11.87
CA THR A 375 -2.84 -6.90 12.47
C THR A 375 -2.10 -7.37 13.72
N LEU A 376 -0.79 -7.19 13.73
CA LEU A 376 0.13 -7.64 14.77
C LEU A 376 0.46 -6.47 15.70
N ILE A 377 0.15 -6.57 16.99
CA ILE A 377 0.37 -5.52 18.00
C ILE A 377 1.29 -6.04 19.10
N PRO A 378 2.51 -5.49 19.27
CA PRO A 378 3.41 -5.88 20.36
C PRO A 378 2.97 -5.22 21.67
N GLU A 379 2.72 -6.01 22.72
CA GLU A 379 2.22 -5.48 23.99
C GLU A 379 3.29 -4.92 24.92
N ASN A 380 4.54 -5.39 24.80
CA ASN A 380 5.59 -5.10 25.77
C ASN A 380 6.78 -4.31 25.22
N GLY A 381 6.61 -3.61 24.09
CA GLY A 381 7.71 -2.86 23.44
C GLY A 381 8.76 -3.79 22.84
N ILE A 382 8.33 -4.94 22.35
CA ILE A 382 9.16 -5.96 21.70
C ILE A 382 9.16 -5.76 20.17
N VAL A 383 10.02 -6.47 19.48
CA VAL A 383 9.94 -6.67 18.03
C VAL A 383 8.73 -7.56 17.75
N SER A 384 7.80 -7.14 16.89
CA SER A 384 6.60 -7.94 16.59
C SER A 384 6.94 -9.22 15.84
N MET A 385 7.81 -9.12 14.83
CA MET A 385 8.28 -10.28 14.07
C MET A 385 9.77 -10.13 13.75
N SER A 386 10.52 -11.20 13.99
CA SER A 386 11.95 -11.34 13.72
C SER A 386 12.14 -12.39 12.63
N VAL A 387 12.73 -11.99 11.52
CA VAL A 387 13.00 -12.84 10.37
C VAL A 387 14.51 -13.09 10.29
N ALA A 388 14.90 -14.34 10.24
CA ALA A 388 16.32 -14.70 10.15
C ALA A 388 16.95 -14.24 8.82
N SER A 389 18.29 -14.15 8.82
CA SER A 389 19.08 -13.97 7.61
C SER A 389 19.09 -15.28 6.80
N ALA A 390 17.97 -15.62 6.19
CA ALA A 390 17.80 -16.84 5.42
C ALA A 390 17.21 -16.51 4.03
N LYS A 391 17.44 -17.40 3.07
CA LYS A 391 16.90 -17.23 1.71
C LYS A 391 15.43 -17.59 1.63
N GLY A 392 14.73 -17.02 0.66
CA GLY A 392 13.42 -17.48 0.21
C GLY A 392 12.26 -17.24 1.16
N ILE A 393 12.43 -16.51 2.27
CA ILE A 393 11.34 -16.22 3.20
C ILE A 393 10.38 -15.22 2.56
N LEU A 394 9.07 -15.51 2.63
CA LEU A 394 8.02 -14.63 2.10
C LEU A 394 7.09 -14.19 3.23
N ILE A 395 6.94 -12.88 3.39
CA ILE A 395 6.01 -12.26 4.34
C ILE A 395 5.03 -11.41 3.53
N SER A 396 3.74 -11.72 3.59
CA SER A 396 2.78 -11.08 2.71
C SER A 396 1.42 -10.78 3.38
N GLY A 397 0.86 -9.59 3.10
CA GLY A 397 -0.54 -9.27 3.35
C GLY A 397 -0.91 -8.97 4.80
N MET A 398 -0.12 -8.18 5.55
CA MET A 398 -0.38 -7.91 6.96
C MET A 398 -0.04 -6.49 7.41
N ILE A 399 -0.56 -6.13 8.59
CA ILE A 399 -0.31 -4.85 9.25
C ILE A 399 0.46 -5.08 10.55
N PHE A 400 1.47 -4.27 10.80
CA PHE A 400 2.16 -4.13 12.08
C PHE A 400 1.74 -2.82 12.73
N ASP A 401 0.98 -2.89 13.82
CA ASP A 401 0.62 -1.73 14.64
C ASP A 401 1.59 -1.57 15.80
N ALA A 402 1.92 -0.32 16.13
CA ALA A 402 2.67 -0.06 17.35
C ALA A 402 1.79 -0.21 18.58
N GLY A 403 2.28 -0.91 19.59
CA GLY A 403 1.67 -0.96 20.91
C GLY A 403 1.94 0.31 21.73
N THR A 404 1.31 0.40 22.91
CA THR A 404 1.44 1.56 23.81
C THR A 404 2.83 1.71 24.44
N LYS A 405 3.64 0.65 24.45
CA LYS A 405 5.05 0.69 24.83
C LYS A 405 5.91 0.75 23.59
N ASN A 406 6.88 1.65 23.59
CA ASN A 406 7.76 1.81 22.44
C ASN A 406 8.50 0.54 22.08
N SER A 407 8.30 0.08 20.84
CA SER A 407 9.10 -1.00 20.24
C SER A 407 10.36 -0.43 19.60
N PRO A 408 11.53 -1.05 19.78
CA PRO A 408 12.72 -0.61 19.06
C PRO A 408 12.56 -0.75 17.55
N VAL A 409 11.90 -1.82 17.10
CA VAL A 409 11.56 -2.13 15.70
C VAL A 409 10.26 -2.93 15.67
N LEU A 410 9.37 -2.68 14.73
CA LEU A 410 8.16 -3.51 14.57
C LEU A 410 8.47 -4.79 13.78
N LEU A 411 9.17 -4.69 12.64
CA LEU A 411 9.62 -5.85 11.84
C LEU A 411 11.13 -5.76 11.58
N GLN A 412 11.84 -6.82 11.94
CA GLN A 412 13.27 -6.93 11.66
C GLN A 412 13.53 -8.09 10.69
N VAL A 413 14.20 -7.83 9.57
CA VAL A 413 14.63 -8.82 8.59
C VAL A 413 16.14 -8.94 8.63
N GLY A 414 16.65 -10.06 9.15
CA GLY A 414 18.06 -10.36 9.32
C GLY A 414 18.61 -10.06 10.72
N ASN A 415 19.51 -10.91 11.19
CA ASN A 415 20.10 -10.89 12.53
C ASN A 415 21.41 -10.11 12.60
N GLY A 416 21.52 -8.97 11.94
CA GLY A 416 22.71 -8.13 11.91
C GLY A 416 23.13 -7.77 10.49
N HIS A 417 24.18 -6.97 10.38
CA HIS A 417 24.64 -6.46 9.09
C HIS A 417 25.21 -7.57 8.20
N GLY A 418 24.77 -7.62 6.95
CA GLY A 418 25.43 -8.34 5.87
C GLY A 418 25.58 -9.85 6.04
N SER A 419 24.60 -10.55 6.61
CA SER A 419 24.63 -12.02 6.67
C SER A 419 24.81 -12.65 5.30
N SER A 420 25.62 -13.70 5.22
CA SER A 420 25.97 -14.40 3.98
C SER A 420 24.88 -15.38 3.49
N ASP A 421 23.82 -15.60 4.27
CA ASP A 421 22.89 -16.70 4.05
C ASP A 421 21.75 -16.39 3.07
N ASN A 422 21.59 -15.12 2.66
CA ASN A 422 20.64 -14.73 1.64
C ASN A 422 21.21 -14.91 0.23
N ASP A 423 20.52 -15.71 -0.57
CA ASP A 423 20.89 -16.01 -1.95
C ASP A 423 20.15 -15.07 -2.92
N ALA A 424 20.90 -14.46 -3.83
CA ALA A 424 20.31 -13.62 -4.88
C ALA A 424 19.39 -14.40 -5.82
N SER A 425 19.57 -15.72 -5.96
CA SER A 425 18.69 -16.57 -6.78
C SER A 425 17.35 -16.89 -6.11
N ASP A 426 17.28 -16.70 -4.79
CA ASP A 426 16.09 -16.98 -3.97
C ASP A 426 15.96 -15.91 -2.87
N PRO A 427 15.64 -14.66 -3.25
CA PRO A 427 15.55 -13.54 -2.32
C PRO A 427 14.39 -13.71 -1.34
N THR A 428 14.61 -13.25 -0.12
CA THR A 428 13.51 -12.97 0.82
C THR A 428 12.69 -11.80 0.30
N ALA A 429 11.36 -11.85 0.44
CA ALA A 429 10.48 -10.79 -0.03
C ALA A 429 9.40 -10.44 1.00
N LEU A 430 9.12 -9.14 1.09
CA LEU A 430 7.98 -8.58 1.81
C LEU A 430 7.03 -7.98 0.77
N GLN A 431 5.78 -8.45 0.74
CA GLN A 431 4.77 -7.98 -0.20
C GLN A 431 3.52 -7.53 0.56
N ASP A 432 3.00 -6.34 0.29
CA ASP A 432 1.81 -5.79 0.95
C ASP A 432 1.96 -5.81 2.48
N VAL A 433 3.09 -5.31 2.98
CA VAL A 433 3.39 -5.23 4.40
C VAL A 433 3.32 -3.78 4.86
N PHE A 434 2.44 -3.52 5.83
CA PHE A 434 2.11 -2.18 6.24
C PHE A 434 2.37 -1.96 7.72
N PHE A 435 2.74 -0.73 8.08
CA PHE A 435 3.06 -0.33 9.44
C PHE A 435 2.21 0.86 9.85
N ARG A 436 1.69 0.84 11.09
CA ARG A 436 0.89 1.93 11.61
C ARG A 436 1.31 2.27 13.04
N ILE A 437 1.54 3.56 13.29
CA ILE A 437 1.92 4.08 14.61
C ILE A 437 0.92 5.16 15.01
N GLY A 438 0.01 4.85 15.93
CA GLY A 438 -1.15 5.68 16.23
C GLY A 438 -2.32 5.45 15.25
N GLY A 439 -3.32 6.30 15.31
CA GLY A 439 -4.52 6.25 14.43
C GLY A 439 -5.64 5.39 15.01
N ALA A 440 -5.46 4.09 15.18
CA ALA A 440 -6.46 3.26 15.86
C ALA A 440 -6.44 3.49 17.36
N GLU A 441 -5.26 3.48 17.95
CA GLU A 441 -5.00 3.78 19.36
C GLU A 441 -3.59 4.39 19.52
N ALA A 442 -3.26 4.89 20.69
CA ALA A 442 -1.92 5.40 20.93
C ALA A 442 -0.89 4.28 20.84
N GLY A 443 0.21 4.55 20.14
CA GLY A 443 1.31 3.60 20.00
C GLY A 443 2.60 4.31 19.68
N SER A 444 3.75 3.67 19.94
CA SER A 444 5.05 4.20 19.57
C SER A 444 6.02 3.11 19.14
N ALA A 445 6.89 3.44 18.20
CA ALA A 445 7.99 2.59 17.79
C ALA A 445 9.16 3.45 17.31
N THR A 446 10.39 3.09 17.67
CA THR A 446 11.56 3.85 17.19
C THR A 446 11.72 3.72 15.67
N THR A 447 11.53 2.50 15.14
CA THR A 447 11.59 2.22 13.71
C THR A 447 10.51 1.21 13.33
N SER A 448 9.90 1.35 12.16
CA SER A 448 8.91 0.39 11.69
C SER A 448 9.57 -0.84 11.06
N LEU A 449 10.49 -0.67 10.12
CA LEU A 449 11.14 -1.76 9.39
C LEU A 449 12.65 -1.61 9.39
N VAL A 450 13.36 -2.67 9.77
CA VAL A 450 14.82 -2.78 9.61
C VAL A 450 15.15 -3.98 8.73
N VAL A 451 15.84 -3.76 7.61
CA VAL A 451 16.30 -4.79 6.68
C VAL A 451 17.81 -4.89 6.77
N ASN A 452 18.28 -5.87 7.53
CA ASN A 452 19.72 -6.18 7.67
C ASN A 452 20.20 -7.20 6.64
N SER A 453 19.31 -8.03 6.13
CA SER A 453 19.60 -9.04 5.12
C SER A 453 19.84 -8.41 3.76
N LYS A 454 20.78 -8.96 3.00
CA LYS A 454 20.99 -8.62 1.59
C LYS A 454 20.04 -9.36 0.66
N ASN A 455 19.94 -8.90 -0.60
CA ASN A 455 19.10 -9.50 -1.63
C ASN A 455 17.63 -9.64 -1.20
N VAL A 456 17.06 -8.60 -0.57
CA VAL A 456 15.64 -8.56 -0.15
C VAL A 456 14.83 -7.78 -1.19
N ILE A 457 13.62 -8.23 -1.45
CA ILE A 457 12.62 -7.50 -2.24
C ILE A 457 11.60 -6.90 -1.28
N LEU A 458 11.40 -5.59 -1.37
CA LEU A 458 10.32 -4.85 -0.72
C LEU A 458 9.30 -4.46 -1.81
N ASP A 459 8.05 -4.87 -1.68
CA ASP A 459 7.08 -4.76 -2.76
C ASP A 459 5.71 -4.32 -2.20
N ASP A 460 5.38 -3.05 -2.35
CA ASP A 460 4.26 -2.36 -1.73
C ASP A 460 4.36 -2.34 -0.20
N ILE A 461 5.20 -1.45 0.29
CA ILE A 461 5.41 -1.19 1.72
C ILE A 461 4.85 0.18 2.06
N TRP A 462 3.96 0.26 3.02
CA TRP A 462 3.55 1.54 3.59
C TRP A 462 3.88 1.59 5.08
N ALA A 463 4.74 2.52 5.47
CA ALA A 463 5.05 2.81 6.86
C ALA A 463 4.47 4.19 7.20
N TRP A 464 3.52 4.21 8.12
CA TRP A 464 2.75 5.40 8.45
C TRP A 464 2.77 5.73 9.94
N ARG A 465 3.39 6.84 10.30
CA ARG A 465 3.14 7.48 11.57
C ARG A 465 1.85 8.29 11.41
N ALA A 466 0.76 7.84 12.02
CA ALA A 466 -0.56 8.41 11.79
C ALA A 466 -0.58 9.93 12.08
N ASP A 467 -1.13 10.69 11.14
CA ASP A 467 -1.37 12.12 11.24
C ASP A 467 -2.79 12.45 11.70
N HIS A 468 -3.67 11.46 11.69
CA HIS A 468 -5.06 11.57 12.13
C HIS A 468 -5.54 10.29 12.83
N GLY A 469 -6.68 10.38 13.54
CA GLY A 469 -7.25 9.30 14.33
C GLY A 469 -6.94 9.45 15.83
N ASN A 470 -6.92 8.33 16.55
CA ASN A 470 -6.67 8.30 18.00
C ASN A 470 -5.18 8.25 18.33
N GLY A 471 -4.79 8.87 19.44
CA GLY A 471 -3.42 8.78 19.96
C GLY A 471 -2.37 9.43 19.06
N VAL A 472 -2.74 10.38 18.21
CA VAL A 472 -1.83 11.12 17.32
C VAL A 472 -1.31 12.40 17.95
N GLY A 473 -0.15 12.86 17.50
CA GLY A 473 0.49 14.12 17.92
C GLY A 473 1.99 13.96 18.17
N TRP A 474 2.72 15.06 18.11
CA TRP A 474 4.19 15.08 18.14
C TRP A 474 4.82 14.27 19.27
N THR A 475 4.18 14.25 20.44
CA THR A 475 4.65 13.54 21.65
C THR A 475 3.86 12.27 21.97
N ASN A 476 2.86 11.92 21.20
CA ASN A 476 1.96 10.80 21.48
C ASN A 476 2.34 9.54 20.72
N ASN A 477 2.30 9.59 19.40
CA ASN A 477 2.71 8.48 18.53
C ASN A 477 4.12 8.72 18.00
N THR A 478 5.09 8.66 18.89
CA THR A 478 6.49 8.94 18.55
C THR A 478 7.09 7.84 17.68
N ALA A 479 7.77 8.27 16.62
CA ALA A 479 8.50 7.38 15.73
C ALA A 479 9.65 8.12 15.06
N ASP A 480 10.87 7.60 15.19
CA ASP A 480 12.05 8.26 14.66
C ASP A 480 12.17 8.08 13.16
N THR A 481 12.20 6.83 12.68
CA THR A 481 12.50 6.48 11.29
C THR A 481 11.56 5.38 10.78
N GLY A 482 11.06 5.53 9.57
CA GLY A 482 10.16 4.54 8.98
C GLY A 482 10.88 3.25 8.59
N VAL A 483 11.85 3.36 7.69
CA VAL A 483 12.55 2.20 7.12
C VAL A 483 14.07 2.40 7.17
N ILE A 484 14.79 1.38 7.63
CA ILE A 484 16.26 1.33 7.59
C ILE A 484 16.69 0.11 6.79
N VAL A 485 17.42 0.33 5.70
CA VAL A 485 17.97 -0.73 4.83
C VAL A 485 19.48 -0.80 5.03
N ASN A 486 19.93 -1.83 5.73
CA ASN A 486 21.35 -2.09 5.97
C ASN A 486 21.93 -3.14 4.99
N GLY A 487 21.08 -3.97 4.42
CA GLY A 487 21.46 -5.04 3.51
C GLY A 487 21.84 -4.53 2.12
N ASP A 488 22.83 -5.18 1.49
CA ASP A 488 23.20 -4.92 0.11
C ASP A 488 22.20 -5.55 -0.89
N ASN A 489 22.12 -4.98 -2.09
CA ASN A 489 21.29 -5.47 -3.20
C ASN A 489 19.79 -5.61 -2.84
N VAL A 490 19.27 -4.72 -2.01
CA VAL A 490 17.84 -4.65 -1.72
C VAL A 490 17.14 -3.91 -2.86
N THR A 491 16.01 -4.43 -3.32
CA THR A 491 15.17 -3.80 -4.34
C THR A 491 13.81 -3.46 -3.74
N ALA A 492 13.41 -2.20 -3.82
CA ALA A 492 12.10 -1.73 -3.39
C ALA A 492 11.24 -1.32 -4.59
N TYR A 493 9.96 -1.69 -4.55
CA TYR A 493 8.91 -1.25 -5.45
C TYR A 493 7.74 -0.71 -4.63
N GLY A 494 7.38 0.55 -4.84
CA GLY A 494 6.27 1.13 -4.07
C GLY A 494 6.59 1.27 -2.59
N LEU A 495 7.60 2.06 -2.28
CA LEU A 495 7.99 2.38 -0.91
C LEU A 495 7.32 3.68 -0.48
N PHE A 496 6.25 3.58 0.31
CA PHE A 496 5.52 4.70 0.89
C PHE A 496 5.91 4.83 2.35
N VAL A 497 6.44 5.99 2.77
CA VAL A 497 6.88 6.18 4.16
C VAL A 497 6.55 7.59 4.62
N GLU A 498 5.73 7.75 5.65
CA GLU A 498 5.08 9.03 5.95
C GLU A 498 5.13 9.44 7.41
N HIS A 499 5.40 10.72 7.63
CA HIS A 499 5.26 11.48 8.88
C HIS A 499 6.20 11.10 10.01
N TYR A 500 7.29 10.38 9.76
CA TYR A 500 8.27 10.07 10.80
C TYR A 500 9.02 11.33 11.27
N GLN A 501 9.42 11.32 12.52
CA GLN A 501 9.96 12.53 13.18
C GLN A 501 11.41 12.83 12.79
N LYS A 502 12.11 11.88 12.16
CA LYS A 502 13.44 12.05 11.57
C LYS A 502 13.42 11.66 10.11
N TYR A 503 14.34 10.81 9.66
CA TYR A 503 14.32 10.33 8.28
C TYR A 503 13.15 9.36 8.05
N GLU A 504 12.49 9.50 6.93
CA GLU A 504 11.52 8.47 6.52
C GLU A 504 12.26 7.18 6.14
N VAL A 505 13.33 7.31 5.34
CA VAL A 505 14.17 6.18 4.93
C VAL A 505 15.65 6.49 5.16
N ILE A 506 16.37 5.52 5.73
CA ILE A 506 17.83 5.48 5.75
C ILE A 506 18.30 4.26 4.95
N TRP A 507 19.12 4.48 3.94
CA TRP A 507 19.66 3.43 3.09
C TRP A 507 21.17 3.32 3.24
N ASN A 508 21.64 2.23 3.85
CA ASN A 508 23.04 1.96 4.18
C ASN A 508 23.68 0.90 3.28
N GLY A 509 22.88 0.10 2.56
CA GLY A 509 23.35 -1.01 1.72
C GLY A 509 23.81 -0.55 0.34
N ASN A 510 24.82 -1.22 -0.21
CA ASN A 510 25.26 -1.03 -1.60
C ASN A 510 24.43 -1.83 -2.60
N GLY A 511 24.43 -1.41 -3.87
CA GLY A 511 23.69 -2.08 -4.94
C GLY A 511 22.17 -1.99 -4.79
N GLY A 512 21.68 -1.08 -3.96
CA GLY A 512 20.26 -0.87 -3.73
C GLY A 512 19.55 -0.27 -4.94
N THR A 513 18.28 -0.60 -5.09
CA THR A 513 17.40 -0.01 -6.10
C THR A 513 16.05 0.31 -5.47
N ASP A 514 15.59 1.56 -5.66
CA ASP A 514 14.25 1.98 -5.28
C ASP A 514 13.48 2.47 -6.51
N ILE A 515 12.36 1.82 -6.80
CA ILE A 515 11.48 2.15 -7.91
C ILE A 515 10.14 2.59 -7.32
N PHE A 516 9.92 3.88 -7.35
CA PHE A 516 8.83 4.59 -6.75
C PHE A 516 8.93 4.72 -5.22
N PHE A 517 9.43 5.86 -4.80
CA PHE A 517 9.34 6.33 -3.41
C PHE A 517 8.31 7.45 -3.30
N GLN A 518 7.50 7.38 -2.25
CA GLN A 518 6.59 8.46 -1.87
C GLN A 518 6.69 8.71 -0.37
N ASN A 519 6.74 9.97 0.01
CA ASN A 519 6.61 10.36 1.39
C ASN A 519 5.76 11.61 1.56
N GLU A 520 5.18 11.73 2.74
CA GLU A 520 4.71 12.99 3.29
C GLU A 520 5.52 13.28 4.55
N MET A 521 6.20 14.44 4.60
CA MET A 521 6.96 14.86 5.78
C MET A 521 6.01 15.04 6.97
N PRO A 522 6.49 14.95 8.23
CA PRO A 522 5.61 15.12 9.39
C PRO A 522 4.90 16.48 9.34
N TYR A 523 3.59 16.49 9.52
CA TYR A 523 2.76 17.70 9.46
C TYR A 523 2.81 18.50 10.74
N ASP A 524 3.21 17.88 11.85
CA ASP A 524 3.02 18.34 13.22
C ASP A 524 4.28 18.77 14.01
N PRO A 525 5.45 19.11 13.40
CA PRO A 525 6.53 19.69 14.18
C PRO A 525 6.07 20.98 14.87
N PRO A 526 6.24 21.10 16.21
CA PRO A 526 5.71 22.24 16.95
C PRO A 526 6.54 23.53 16.76
N SER A 527 7.77 23.39 16.27
CA SER A 527 8.67 24.50 15.91
C SER A 527 9.83 23.99 15.07
N GLN A 528 10.50 24.89 14.34
CA GLN A 528 11.72 24.53 13.63
C GLN A 528 12.80 23.98 14.57
N ALA A 529 12.94 24.56 15.77
CA ALA A 529 13.93 24.09 16.74
C ALA A 529 13.67 22.68 17.26
N ALA A 530 12.43 22.21 17.23
CA ALA A 530 12.07 20.84 17.58
C ALA A 530 12.31 19.84 16.43
N TRP A 531 12.56 20.34 15.23
CA TRP A 531 12.74 19.50 14.03
C TRP A 531 13.96 19.97 13.21
N MET A 532 15.14 19.60 13.71
CA MET A 532 16.45 19.92 13.13
C MET A 532 17.28 18.64 13.05
N GLU A 533 17.91 18.39 11.90
CA GLU A 533 18.87 17.28 11.75
C GLU A 533 20.16 17.55 12.56
N ALA A 534 20.65 18.78 12.46
CA ALA A 534 21.85 19.24 13.15
C ALA A 534 21.77 20.77 13.38
N PRO A 535 22.62 21.35 14.21
CA PRO A 535 22.71 22.80 14.36
C PRO A 535 22.93 23.50 13.00
N GLY A 536 21.94 24.30 12.58
CA GLY A 536 21.95 24.99 11.29
C GLY A 536 21.41 24.20 10.10
N VAL A 537 20.99 22.96 10.29
CA VAL A 537 20.34 22.13 9.25
C VAL A 537 18.88 21.94 9.60
N ASN A 538 18.01 22.59 8.88
CA ASN A 538 16.57 22.56 9.09
C ASN A 538 15.95 21.24 8.62
N GLY A 539 15.16 20.63 9.49
CA GLY A 539 14.41 19.41 9.21
C GLY A 539 15.28 18.19 8.96
N TRP A 540 14.66 17.11 8.56
CA TRP A 540 15.27 15.86 8.18
C TRP A 540 14.90 15.55 6.74
N ALA A 541 15.83 15.01 5.95
CA ALA A 541 15.51 14.58 4.60
C ALA A 541 14.53 13.40 4.63
N ALA A 542 13.65 13.31 3.64
CA ALA A 542 12.76 12.17 3.51
C ALA A 542 13.56 10.87 3.26
N PHE A 543 14.53 10.93 2.37
CA PHE A 543 15.33 9.77 2.00
C PHE A 543 16.82 10.09 2.10
N LYS A 544 17.52 9.31 2.91
CA LYS A 544 18.98 9.44 3.10
C LYS A 544 19.69 8.18 2.65
N VAL A 545 20.57 8.33 1.67
CA VAL A 545 21.58 7.31 1.34
C VAL A 545 22.86 7.64 2.11
N ALA A 546 23.37 6.68 2.87
CA ALA A 546 24.55 6.88 3.73
C ALA A 546 25.81 7.22 2.90
N SER A 547 26.70 8.02 3.47
CA SER A 547 27.94 8.48 2.80
C SER A 547 28.90 7.35 2.42
N THR A 548 28.73 6.16 3.00
CA THR A 548 29.51 4.95 2.70
C THR A 548 29.02 4.18 1.48
N VAL A 549 27.81 4.49 0.99
CA VAL A 549 27.21 3.83 -0.17
C VAL A 549 27.85 4.35 -1.46
N THR A 550 28.31 3.45 -2.29
CA THR A 550 28.97 3.74 -3.57
C THR A 550 28.15 3.35 -4.79
N SER A 551 27.05 2.60 -4.59
CA SER A 551 26.13 2.20 -5.66
C SER A 551 24.70 2.15 -5.13
N PHE A 552 23.82 2.93 -5.75
CA PHE A 552 22.39 3.00 -5.49
C PHE A 552 21.67 3.54 -6.74
N SER A 553 20.46 3.11 -6.99
CA SER A 553 19.62 3.64 -8.07
C SER A 553 18.23 3.97 -7.54
N GLY A 554 17.73 5.16 -7.85
CA GLY A 554 16.38 5.61 -7.50
C GLY A 554 15.62 6.12 -8.71
N TYR A 555 14.33 5.78 -8.82
CA TYR A 555 13.49 6.15 -9.96
C TYR A 555 12.11 6.61 -9.51
N GLY A 556 11.69 7.80 -9.95
CA GLY A 556 10.35 8.32 -9.65
C GLY A 556 10.11 8.55 -8.17
N MET A 557 10.99 9.35 -7.52
CA MET A 557 10.96 9.58 -6.09
C MET A 557 10.31 10.93 -5.77
N GLY A 558 9.20 10.91 -5.01
CA GLY A 558 8.45 12.11 -4.63
C GLY A 558 8.47 12.38 -3.13
N SER A 559 8.66 13.64 -2.74
CA SER A 559 8.56 14.10 -1.36
C SER A 559 7.59 15.26 -1.25
N TYR A 560 6.63 15.13 -0.36
CA TYR A 560 5.51 16.04 -0.16
C TYR A 560 5.57 16.67 1.24
N SER A 561 5.14 17.91 1.38
CA SER A 561 5.12 18.60 2.66
C SER A 561 3.87 19.42 2.85
N PHE A 562 3.37 19.43 4.10
CA PHE A 562 2.24 20.23 4.54
C PHE A 562 2.35 20.48 6.05
N PHE A 563 3.06 21.55 6.46
CA PHE A 563 3.21 21.87 7.88
C PHE A 563 2.00 22.67 8.38
N ASN A 564 1.19 22.08 9.26
CA ASN A 564 -0.14 22.58 9.61
C ASN A 564 -0.28 23.18 11.01
N GLN A 565 0.83 23.32 11.76
CA GLN A 565 0.79 23.84 13.15
C GLN A 565 0.82 25.37 13.25
N GLY A 566 0.66 26.09 12.15
CA GLY A 566 0.65 27.55 12.12
C GLY A 566 2.04 28.18 12.29
N VAL A 567 3.09 27.39 12.25
CA VAL A 567 4.49 27.84 12.29
C VAL A 567 5.21 27.49 11.00
N SER A 568 6.13 28.33 10.57
CA SER A 568 6.92 28.05 9.36
C SER A 568 7.99 27.02 9.66
N ILE A 569 7.89 25.88 9.03
CA ILE A 569 8.80 24.74 9.14
C ILE A 569 9.45 24.48 7.77
N PHE A 570 10.77 24.29 7.76
CA PHE A 570 11.51 24.01 6.54
C PHE A 570 12.36 22.75 6.70
N ALA A 571 12.45 21.96 5.63
CA ALA A 571 13.46 20.94 5.43
C ALA A 571 14.53 21.47 4.47
N ALA A 572 15.81 21.24 4.78
CA ALA A 572 16.91 21.68 3.94
C ALA A 572 16.90 20.98 2.58
N ASN A 573 16.65 19.67 2.56
CA ASN A 573 16.55 18.84 1.38
C ASN A 573 15.45 17.78 1.54
N ALA A 574 14.88 17.32 0.43
CA ALA A 574 14.04 16.11 0.42
C ALA A 574 14.91 14.85 0.38
N PHE A 575 15.96 14.88 -0.44
CA PHE A 575 16.85 13.74 -0.67
C PHE A 575 18.29 14.11 -0.31
N GLU A 576 18.95 13.24 0.45
CA GLU A 576 20.36 13.35 0.80
C GLU A 576 21.07 12.09 0.36
N VAL A 577 22.03 12.22 -0.56
CA VAL A 577 22.76 11.09 -1.13
C VAL A 577 24.23 11.45 -1.32
N PRO A 578 25.17 10.47 -1.31
CA PRO A 578 26.57 10.76 -1.58
C PRO A 578 26.77 11.38 -2.96
N ALA A 579 27.52 12.47 -3.03
CA ALA A 579 27.91 13.08 -4.30
C ALA A 579 28.88 12.19 -5.12
N THR A 580 29.37 11.12 -4.52
CA THR A 580 30.26 10.11 -5.13
C THR A 580 29.50 8.99 -5.83
N LEU A 581 28.18 8.97 -5.81
CA LEU A 581 27.40 8.03 -6.61
C LEU A 581 27.68 8.23 -8.10
N PRO A 582 27.57 7.18 -8.91
CA PRO A 582 27.68 7.29 -10.37
C PRO A 582 26.69 8.31 -10.94
N ALA A 583 27.09 9.02 -11.99
CA ALA A 583 26.21 9.96 -12.69
C ALA A 583 24.92 9.27 -13.15
N GLY A 584 23.77 9.90 -12.88
CA GLY A 584 22.49 9.33 -13.20
C GLY A 584 22.04 8.20 -12.28
N SER A 585 22.49 8.17 -11.02
CA SER A 585 22.02 7.21 -10.03
C SER A 585 20.58 7.45 -9.62
N LEU A 586 20.13 8.70 -9.59
CA LEU A 586 18.75 9.08 -9.29
C LEU A 586 18.08 9.70 -10.52
N HIS A 587 16.85 9.28 -10.78
CA HIS A 587 16.05 9.74 -11.90
C HIS A 587 14.67 10.18 -11.43
N ASP A 588 14.21 11.31 -11.98
CA ASP A 588 12.84 11.80 -11.83
C ASP A 588 12.46 12.03 -10.37
N LEU A 589 13.18 12.95 -9.72
CA LEU A 589 12.91 13.40 -8.36
C LEU A 589 11.97 14.59 -8.36
N LEU A 590 11.06 14.66 -7.40
CA LEU A 590 10.20 15.82 -7.20
C LEU A 590 9.93 16.14 -5.74
N THR A 591 9.61 17.41 -5.49
CA THR A 591 9.04 17.90 -4.24
C THR A 591 7.81 18.75 -4.49
N ILE A 592 6.83 18.67 -3.58
CA ILE A 592 5.59 19.45 -3.64
C ILE A 592 5.20 19.95 -2.26
N PHE A 593 4.72 21.18 -2.20
CA PHE A 593 3.99 21.69 -1.03
C PHE A 593 2.49 21.56 -1.29
N LEU A 594 1.77 20.85 -0.42
CA LEU A 594 0.41 20.34 -0.66
C LEU A 594 -0.65 21.33 -0.25
N SER A 595 -0.65 22.52 -0.16
CA SER A 595 -1.81 23.34 0.18
C SER A 595 -1.46 24.82 0.48
N THR A 596 -2.41 25.68 0.30
CA THR A 596 -2.32 27.09 0.75
C THR A 596 -2.44 27.27 2.25
N ALA A 597 -2.91 26.26 2.99
CA ALA A 597 -3.21 26.39 4.42
C ALA A 597 -2.01 26.17 5.35
N GLY A 598 -0.94 25.55 4.85
CA GLY A 598 0.28 25.32 5.63
C GLY A 598 1.30 26.47 5.53
N SER A 599 2.45 26.31 6.19
CA SER A 599 3.52 27.30 6.17
C SER A 599 4.89 26.63 6.18
N GLY A 600 5.80 27.09 5.32
CA GLY A 600 7.15 26.54 5.19
C GLY A 600 7.38 25.81 3.88
N GLY A 601 8.11 24.69 3.91
CA GLY A 601 8.36 23.84 2.74
C GLY A 601 9.70 23.12 2.74
N ILE A 602 10.04 22.58 1.58
CA ILE A 602 11.32 21.94 1.29
C ILE A 602 12.17 22.93 0.48
N LEU A 603 13.39 23.19 0.93
CA LEU A 603 14.24 24.22 0.31
C LEU A 603 14.96 23.74 -0.94
N ASN A 604 15.28 22.45 -1.01
CA ASN A 604 15.94 21.83 -2.18
C ASN A 604 15.43 20.41 -2.41
N VAL A 605 15.41 19.98 -3.65
CA VAL A 605 15.03 18.61 -3.98
C VAL A 605 16.12 17.64 -3.48
N VAL A 606 17.38 17.82 -3.88
CA VAL A 606 18.48 16.93 -3.49
C VAL A 606 19.76 17.72 -3.26
N ASN A 607 20.42 17.54 -2.11
CA ASN A 607 21.76 18.07 -1.80
C ASN A 607 21.96 19.54 -2.19
N GLY A 608 21.03 20.42 -1.89
CA GLY A 608 21.10 21.85 -2.23
C GLY A 608 20.74 22.19 -3.69
N ILE A 609 20.20 21.23 -4.46
CA ILE A 609 19.84 21.38 -5.88
C ILE A 609 18.34 21.22 -6.08
N GLY A 610 17.80 21.84 -7.14
CA GLY A 610 16.42 21.73 -7.63
C GLY A 610 15.53 22.91 -7.24
N GLY A 611 15.89 23.67 -6.22
CA GLY A 611 15.08 24.78 -5.74
C GLY A 611 13.99 24.36 -4.75
N SER A 612 13.19 25.31 -4.30
CA SER A 612 12.25 25.14 -3.20
C SER A 612 10.82 24.88 -3.63
N SER A 613 10.14 23.98 -2.92
CA SER A 613 8.69 23.82 -2.90
C SER A 613 8.13 24.31 -1.57
N THR A 614 7.36 25.38 -1.60
CA THR A 614 6.87 26.09 -0.41
C THR A 614 5.41 26.52 -0.60
N THR A 615 4.83 27.11 0.42
CA THR A 615 3.49 27.72 0.33
C THR A 615 3.36 28.70 -0.86
N ALA A 616 4.46 29.35 -1.27
CA ALA A 616 4.43 30.31 -2.38
C ALA A 616 4.23 29.68 -3.76
N ASN A 617 4.59 28.43 -3.95
CA ASN A 617 4.43 27.65 -5.19
C ASN A 617 3.76 26.29 -4.91
N HIS A 618 2.79 26.27 -3.98
CA HIS A 618 2.05 25.06 -3.65
C HIS A 618 1.44 24.39 -4.89
N ASP A 619 1.27 23.08 -4.84
CA ASP A 619 0.71 22.25 -5.91
C ASP A 619 1.50 22.28 -7.25
N ILE A 620 2.69 22.90 -7.24
CA ILE A 620 3.57 22.94 -8.40
C ILE A 620 4.80 22.05 -8.13
N PRO A 621 5.04 21.00 -8.93
CA PRO A 621 6.20 20.15 -8.72
C PRO A 621 7.51 20.90 -9.01
N VAL A 622 8.46 20.77 -8.10
CA VAL A 622 9.85 21.19 -8.28
C VAL A 622 10.67 19.92 -8.51
N THR A 623 11.34 19.84 -9.66
CA THR A 623 11.87 18.57 -10.15
C THR A 623 13.38 18.60 -10.39
N VAL A 624 14.02 17.44 -10.23
CA VAL A 624 15.38 17.13 -10.69
C VAL A 624 15.33 15.83 -11.49
N VAL A 625 15.56 15.93 -12.80
CA VAL A 625 15.39 14.80 -13.72
C VAL A 625 16.48 13.74 -13.55
N SER A 626 17.70 14.15 -13.15
CA SER A 626 18.82 13.22 -12.94
C SER A 626 19.81 13.80 -11.91
N TYR A 627 20.32 12.95 -11.03
CA TYR A 627 21.31 13.32 -10.02
C TYR A 627 22.19 12.09 -9.65
N PRO A 628 23.51 12.24 -9.31
CA PRO A 628 24.41 13.32 -9.64
C PRO A 628 24.61 13.49 -11.14
#